data_a58f0e6d2f57d17a3eb274c0a6a4cd2c
#
_entry.id   a58f0e6d2f57d17a3eb274c0a6a4cd2c
#
_cell.length_a   1.000
_cell.length_b   1.000
_cell.length_c   1.000
_cell.angle_alpha   90.00
_cell.angle_beta   90.00
_cell.angle_gamma   90.00
#
_symmetry.space_group_name_H-M   'P 1'
#
loop_
_entity.id
_entity.type
_entity.pdbx_description
1 polymer ?
#
loop_
_entity_poly.entity_id
_entity_poly.type
_entity_poly.pdbx_seq_one_letter_code
_entity_poly.pdbx_strand_id
1 'polypeptide(L)'
;MTEPKVPDNSDVLSMRQWITHLDKTGRLSTTKMGVPLNFTLAAISKKLDGRQATLFPKPDGHETSVVSGIVSKREWIAEAIGVKEDQLLNRFRDAVNNPIPWREIKNAPAQDVQCTENIDLNHLLPIPVHNEHDNGKYITAGLVIARN
;
A
#
# COMPACT_ATOMS: atom_id res chain seq x y z
N MET A 1 29.78 -2.27 24.03
CA MET A 1 28.43 -2.61 23.53
C MET A 1 28.49 -2.38 22.05
N THR A 2 28.54 -3.45 21.26
CA THR A 2 28.51 -3.37 19.79
C THR A 2 27.09 -2.96 19.37
N GLU A 3 26.97 -1.88 18.59
CA GLU A 3 25.70 -1.49 18.00
C GLU A 3 25.11 -2.70 17.23
N PRO A 4 23.82 -3.00 17.40
CA PRO A 4 23.19 -4.07 16.65
C PRO A 4 23.28 -3.73 15.16
N LYS A 5 23.90 -4.64 14.40
CA LYS A 5 24.01 -4.52 12.94
C LYS A 5 22.59 -4.50 12.38
N VAL A 6 22.16 -3.34 11.85
CA VAL A 6 20.88 -3.21 11.15
C VAL A 6 20.89 -4.21 9.99
N PRO A 7 19.91 -5.14 9.89
CA PRO A 7 19.83 -6.03 8.76
C PRO A 7 19.77 -5.23 7.46
N ASP A 8 20.57 -5.60 6.49
CA ASP A 8 20.48 -5.04 5.16
C ASP A 8 19.15 -5.50 4.52
N ASN A 9 18.18 -4.60 4.46
CA ASN A 9 16.89 -4.82 3.82
C ASN A 9 16.93 -4.47 2.32
N SER A 10 18.10 -4.50 1.69
CA SER A 10 18.27 -4.17 0.27
C SER A 10 17.37 -4.98 -0.67
N ASP A 11 16.98 -6.19 -0.26
CA ASP A 11 16.13 -7.09 -1.04
C ASP A 11 14.62 -6.83 -0.87
N VAL A 12 14.22 -6.06 0.14
CA VAL A 12 12.81 -5.73 0.39
C VAL A 12 12.43 -4.47 -0.39
N LEU A 13 11.53 -4.61 -1.34
CA LEU A 13 11.06 -3.50 -2.16
C LEU A 13 10.13 -2.58 -1.37
N SER A 14 10.33 -1.27 -1.46
CA SER A 14 9.32 -0.31 -1.02
C SER A 14 8.05 -0.44 -1.88
N MET A 15 6.89 0.02 -1.39
CA MET A 15 5.64 -0.01 -2.17
C MET A 15 5.80 0.64 -3.56
N ARG A 16 6.52 1.76 -3.66
CA ARG A 16 6.76 2.42 -4.96
C ARG A 16 7.64 1.59 -5.91
N GLN A 17 8.69 0.99 -5.38
CA GLN A 17 9.54 0.08 -6.15
C GLN A 17 8.76 -1.15 -6.61
N TRP A 18 7.91 -1.70 -5.73
CA TRP A 18 7.05 -2.82 -6.06
C TRP A 18 6.05 -2.48 -7.18
N ILE A 19 5.36 -1.35 -7.10
CA ILE A 19 4.47 -0.88 -8.17
C ILE A 19 5.22 -0.72 -9.50
N THR A 20 6.40 -0.10 -9.46
CA THR A 20 7.25 0.05 -10.65
C THR A 20 7.68 -1.31 -11.23
N HIS A 21 7.97 -2.28 -10.37
CA HIS A 21 8.33 -3.64 -10.79
C HIS A 21 7.14 -4.36 -11.45
N LEU A 22 5.93 -4.25 -10.87
CA LEU A 22 4.70 -4.79 -11.46
C LEU A 22 4.42 -4.18 -12.84
N ASP A 23 4.65 -2.89 -13.01
CA ASP A 23 4.49 -2.21 -14.31
C ASP A 23 5.48 -2.74 -15.34
N LYS A 24 6.76 -2.78 -15.02
CA LYS A 24 7.84 -3.31 -15.91
C LYS A 24 7.62 -4.76 -16.32
N THR A 25 6.95 -5.55 -15.49
CA THR A 25 6.68 -6.97 -15.75
C THR A 25 5.29 -7.24 -16.35
N GLY A 26 4.56 -6.17 -16.75
CA GLY A 26 3.23 -6.29 -17.37
C GLY A 26 2.13 -6.75 -16.41
N ARG A 27 2.38 -6.65 -15.11
CA ARG A 27 1.44 -7.04 -14.04
C ARG A 27 0.66 -5.87 -13.43
N LEU A 28 0.85 -4.66 -13.95
CA LEU A 28 0.09 -3.47 -13.58
C LEU A 28 -0.78 -3.01 -14.74
N SER A 29 -2.05 -2.76 -14.49
CA SER A 29 -2.96 -2.11 -15.41
C SER A 29 -3.26 -0.71 -14.91
N THR A 30 -3.12 0.31 -15.76
CA THR A 30 -3.45 1.70 -15.42
C THR A 30 -4.76 2.09 -16.08
N THR A 31 -5.71 2.57 -15.30
CA THR A 31 -6.99 3.04 -15.82
C THR A 31 -6.90 4.46 -16.36
N LYS A 32 -7.93 4.93 -17.06
CA LYS A 32 -8.09 6.37 -17.32
C LYS A 32 -8.30 7.13 -15.99
N MET A 33 -8.03 8.44 -16.00
CA MET A 33 -8.33 9.32 -14.87
C MET A 33 -9.84 9.42 -14.60
N GLY A 34 -10.21 9.81 -13.38
CA GLY A 34 -11.60 10.09 -13.02
C GLY A 34 -12.49 8.87 -12.86
N VAL A 35 -11.91 7.67 -12.62
CA VAL A 35 -12.71 6.49 -12.28
C VAL A 35 -13.49 6.76 -10.98
N PRO A 36 -14.81 6.56 -10.95
CA PRO A 36 -15.61 6.74 -9.74
C PRO A 36 -15.15 5.86 -8.59
N LEU A 37 -15.05 6.45 -7.39
CA LEU A 37 -14.71 5.73 -6.15
C LEU A 37 -15.83 4.79 -5.73
N ASN A 38 -17.09 5.14 -6.00
CA ASN A 38 -18.23 4.32 -5.64
C ASN A 38 -18.39 3.17 -6.64
N PHE A 39 -18.24 1.95 -6.15
CA PHE A 39 -18.44 0.67 -6.82
C PHE A 39 -17.57 0.40 -8.06
N THR A 40 -17.34 1.42 -8.93
CA THR A 40 -16.64 1.24 -10.20
C THR A 40 -15.20 0.82 -9.99
N LEU A 41 -14.48 1.50 -9.08
CA LEU A 41 -13.12 1.14 -8.71
C LEU A 41 -13.06 -0.31 -8.21
N ALA A 42 -13.96 -0.68 -7.29
CA ALA A 42 -14.04 -2.03 -6.73
C ALA A 42 -14.35 -3.09 -7.79
N ALA A 43 -15.27 -2.81 -8.72
CA ALA A 43 -15.63 -3.72 -9.81
C ALA A 43 -14.45 -3.97 -10.76
N ILE A 44 -13.69 -2.93 -11.13
CA ILE A 44 -12.48 -3.07 -11.95
C ILE A 44 -11.43 -3.89 -11.20
N SER A 45 -11.18 -3.56 -9.93
CA SER A 45 -10.23 -4.29 -9.07
C SER A 45 -10.57 -5.78 -8.99
N LYS A 46 -11.83 -6.11 -8.73
CA LYS A 46 -12.32 -7.49 -8.67
C LYS A 46 -12.15 -8.24 -10.00
N LYS A 47 -12.39 -7.56 -11.13
CA LYS A 47 -12.24 -8.17 -12.46
C LYS A 47 -10.78 -8.53 -12.77
N LEU A 48 -9.81 -7.78 -12.24
CA LEU A 48 -8.39 -7.98 -12.47
C LEU A 48 -7.69 -8.75 -11.36
N ASP A 49 -8.37 -9.02 -10.25
CA ASP A 49 -7.79 -9.70 -9.09
C ASP A 49 -7.15 -11.05 -9.46
N GLY A 50 -5.99 -11.33 -8.86
CA GLY A 50 -5.19 -12.50 -9.17
C GLY A 50 -4.54 -12.52 -10.56
N ARG A 51 -4.74 -11.49 -11.40
CA ARG A 51 -4.12 -11.38 -12.74
C ARG A 51 -3.22 -10.16 -12.86
N GLN A 52 -3.74 -9.00 -12.53
CA GLN A 52 -3.01 -7.72 -12.56
C GLN A 52 -3.38 -6.87 -11.35
N ALA A 53 -2.42 -6.15 -10.82
CA ALA A 53 -2.67 -4.99 -9.99
C ALA A 53 -3.26 -3.86 -10.83
N THR A 54 -3.96 -2.93 -10.21
CA THR A 54 -4.59 -1.82 -10.93
C THR A 54 -4.21 -0.49 -10.29
N LEU A 55 -3.72 0.44 -11.09
CA LEU A 55 -3.49 1.83 -10.73
C LEU A 55 -4.64 2.70 -11.25
N PHE A 56 -5.24 3.49 -10.37
CA PHE A 56 -6.29 4.45 -10.64
C PHE A 56 -5.74 5.86 -10.44
N PRO A 57 -5.29 6.54 -11.51
CA PRO A 57 -4.83 7.91 -11.41
C PRO A 57 -6.03 8.86 -11.22
N LYS A 58 -5.93 9.78 -10.26
CA LYS A 58 -6.93 10.83 -10.00
C LYS A 58 -8.39 10.31 -9.95
N PRO A 59 -8.71 9.29 -9.11
CA PRO A 59 -10.09 8.79 -9.04
C PRO A 59 -11.03 9.86 -8.46
N ASP A 60 -12.22 10.01 -9.04
CA ASP A 60 -13.19 11.07 -8.72
C ASP A 60 -12.60 12.50 -8.66
N GLY A 61 -11.51 12.75 -9.38
CA GLY A 61 -10.83 14.03 -9.39
C GLY A 61 -9.86 14.29 -8.24
N HIS A 62 -9.66 13.33 -7.32
CA HIS A 62 -8.61 13.42 -6.30
C HIS A 62 -7.22 13.44 -6.94
N GLU A 63 -6.32 14.26 -6.41
CA GLU A 63 -4.92 14.28 -6.87
C GLU A 63 -4.14 13.02 -6.46
N THR A 64 -4.54 12.37 -5.37
CA THR A 64 -3.92 11.13 -4.88
C THR A 64 -4.44 9.93 -5.65
N SER A 65 -3.52 9.11 -6.17
CA SER A 65 -3.86 7.87 -6.86
C SER A 65 -4.23 6.77 -5.87
N VAL A 66 -5.04 5.81 -6.34
CA VAL A 66 -5.32 4.56 -5.64
C VAL A 66 -4.66 3.40 -6.38
N VAL A 67 -4.12 2.46 -5.65
CA VAL A 67 -3.63 1.19 -6.21
C VAL A 67 -4.33 0.02 -5.54
N SER A 68 -4.68 -0.99 -6.32
CA SER A 68 -5.37 -2.20 -5.86
C SER A 68 -4.67 -3.46 -6.35
N GLY A 69 -4.81 -4.56 -5.60
CA GLY A 69 -4.35 -5.89 -6.02
C GLY A 69 -2.83 -6.10 -6.04
N ILE A 70 -2.04 -5.23 -5.40
CA ILE A 70 -0.57 -5.32 -5.41
C ILE A 70 -0.01 -6.53 -4.65
N VAL A 71 -0.84 -7.19 -3.85
CA VAL A 71 -0.50 -8.39 -3.06
C VAL A 71 -1.53 -9.50 -3.23
N SER A 72 -2.20 -9.57 -4.39
CA SER A 72 -3.29 -10.51 -4.66
C SER A 72 -2.84 -11.97 -4.78
N LYS A 73 -1.54 -12.23 -4.88
CA LYS A 73 -0.96 -13.58 -4.93
C LYS A 73 0.16 -13.76 -3.90
N ARG A 74 0.26 -14.96 -3.33
CA ARG A 74 1.36 -15.27 -2.38
C ARG A 74 2.73 -15.12 -3.01
N GLU A 75 2.88 -15.57 -4.26
CA GLU A 75 4.12 -15.41 -5.03
C GLU A 75 4.55 -13.94 -5.17
N TRP A 76 3.59 -13.02 -5.32
CA TRP A 76 3.88 -11.59 -5.41
C TRP A 76 4.36 -11.02 -4.07
N ILE A 77 3.79 -11.50 -2.95
CA ILE A 77 4.26 -11.10 -1.63
C ILE A 77 5.69 -11.60 -1.40
N ALA A 78 5.97 -12.85 -1.76
CA ALA A 78 7.29 -13.45 -1.62
C ALA A 78 8.33 -12.70 -2.46
N GLU A 79 8.00 -12.39 -3.72
CA GLU A 79 8.84 -11.63 -4.64
C GLU A 79 9.12 -10.20 -4.11
N ALA A 80 8.10 -9.50 -3.58
CA ALA A 80 8.23 -8.15 -3.02
C ALA A 80 9.18 -8.09 -1.82
N ILE A 81 9.27 -9.16 -1.03
CA ILE A 81 10.15 -9.25 0.15
C ILE A 81 11.43 -10.07 -0.11
N GLY A 82 11.71 -10.42 -1.37
CA GLY A 82 12.97 -11.04 -1.80
C GLY A 82 13.16 -12.49 -1.36
N VAL A 83 12.07 -13.28 -1.24
CA VAL A 83 12.14 -14.70 -0.86
C VAL A 83 11.38 -15.59 -1.84
N LYS A 84 11.63 -16.92 -1.78
CA LYS A 84 10.78 -17.89 -2.48
C LYS A 84 9.46 -18.07 -1.75
N GLU A 85 8.41 -18.46 -2.46
CA GLU A 85 7.07 -18.62 -1.90
C GLU A 85 7.01 -19.62 -0.71
N ASP A 86 7.75 -20.71 -0.79
CA ASP A 86 7.86 -21.72 0.27
C ASP A 86 8.56 -21.20 1.54
N GLN A 87 9.36 -20.14 1.42
CA GLN A 87 10.06 -19.50 2.54
C GLN A 87 9.25 -18.35 3.17
N LEU A 88 8.14 -17.95 2.57
CA LEU A 88 7.37 -16.78 2.98
C LEU A 88 6.97 -16.82 4.47
N LEU A 89 6.41 -17.95 4.92
CA LEU A 89 5.97 -18.11 6.31
C LEU A 89 7.15 -18.03 7.30
N ASN A 90 8.28 -18.63 6.94
CA ASN A 90 9.48 -18.60 7.79
C ASN A 90 10.03 -17.18 7.89
N ARG A 91 10.01 -16.42 6.78
CA ARG A 91 10.43 -15.02 6.77
C ARG A 91 9.55 -14.13 7.65
N PHE A 92 8.22 -14.31 7.61
CA PHE A 92 7.31 -13.61 8.51
C PHE A 92 7.55 -13.99 9.98
N ARG A 93 7.71 -15.27 10.28
CA ARG A 93 8.00 -15.73 11.65
C ARG A 93 9.32 -15.16 12.17
N ASP A 94 10.35 -15.12 11.33
CA ASP A 94 11.63 -14.52 11.67
C ASP A 94 11.47 -13.01 11.97
N ALA A 95 10.75 -12.27 11.14
CA ALA A 95 10.51 -10.84 11.35
C ALA A 95 9.75 -10.55 12.66
N VAL A 96 8.81 -11.42 13.05
CA VAL A 96 8.09 -11.29 14.34
C VAL A 96 9.01 -11.56 15.53
N ASN A 97 9.87 -12.59 15.43
CA ASN A 97 10.75 -12.97 16.50
C ASN A 97 11.98 -12.07 16.64
N ASN A 98 12.39 -11.43 15.55
CA ASN A 98 13.57 -10.58 15.46
C ASN A 98 13.19 -9.20 14.90
N PRO A 99 12.37 -8.39 15.61
CA PRO A 99 11.94 -7.09 15.14
C PRO A 99 13.11 -6.12 14.99
N ILE A 100 13.12 -5.34 13.90
CA ILE A 100 14.12 -4.29 13.71
C ILE A 100 13.74 -3.11 14.61
N PRO A 101 14.68 -2.57 15.42
CA PRO A 101 14.41 -1.39 16.24
C PRO A 101 14.02 -0.19 15.35
N TRP A 102 13.07 0.60 15.83
CA TRP A 102 12.73 1.87 15.19
C TRP A 102 13.91 2.87 15.32
N ARG A 103 14.01 3.75 14.35
CA ARG A 103 15.01 4.83 14.35
C ARG A 103 14.31 6.18 14.35
N GLU A 104 14.67 7.04 15.28
CA GLU A 104 14.19 8.42 15.31
C GLU A 104 14.95 9.26 14.26
N ILE A 105 14.21 10.04 13.47
CA ILE A 105 14.75 10.99 12.51
C ILE A 105 14.20 12.39 12.81
N LYS A 106 15.07 13.40 12.78
CA LYS A 106 14.68 14.77 13.13
C LYS A 106 13.84 15.46 12.05
N ASN A 107 14.09 15.16 10.79
CA ASN A 107 13.42 15.78 9.64
C ASN A 107 12.75 14.67 8.81
N ALA A 108 11.56 14.28 9.24
CA ALA A 108 10.78 13.27 8.52
C ALA A 108 9.99 13.93 7.37
N PRO A 109 10.10 13.43 6.11
CA PRO A 109 9.33 13.99 4.98
C PRO A 109 7.82 13.98 5.22
N ALA A 110 7.30 13.07 6.07
CA ALA A 110 5.90 13.04 6.46
C ALA A 110 5.45 14.29 7.25
N GLN A 111 6.37 15.08 7.77
CA GLN A 111 6.08 16.33 8.48
C GLN A 111 6.05 17.56 7.58
N ASP A 112 6.43 17.42 6.31
CA ASP A 112 6.44 18.53 5.33
C ASP A 112 5.03 18.95 4.94
N VAL A 113 4.05 18.03 5.10
CA VAL A 113 2.63 18.29 4.80
C VAL A 113 1.82 18.05 6.08
N GLN A 114 1.24 19.11 6.61
CA GLN A 114 0.42 19.08 7.83
C GLN A 114 -0.93 19.75 7.53
N CYS A 115 -2.02 19.05 7.84
CA CYS A 115 -3.38 19.60 7.81
C CYS A 115 -3.83 19.78 9.27
N THR A 116 -4.01 21.03 9.70
CA THR A 116 -4.37 21.35 11.10
C THR A 116 -5.77 21.94 11.24
N GLU A 117 -6.38 22.37 10.13
CA GLU A 117 -7.71 23.00 10.12
C GLU A 117 -8.60 22.35 9.05
N ASN A 118 -9.91 22.35 9.32
CA ASN A 118 -10.94 21.84 8.40
C ASN A 118 -10.64 20.43 7.86
N ILE A 119 -10.21 19.52 8.75
CA ILE A 119 -9.81 18.17 8.38
C ILE A 119 -11.05 17.37 7.98
N ASP A 120 -11.18 17.13 6.67
CA ASP A 120 -12.15 16.20 6.11
C ASP A 120 -11.41 15.08 5.36
N LEU A 121 -11.40 13.88 5.95
CA LEU A 121 -10.72 12.72 5.36
C LEU A 121 -11.34 12.29 4.02
N ASN A 122 -12.63 12.54 3.79
CA ASN A 122 -13.28 12.23 2.52
C ASN A 122 -12.82 13.15 1.39
N HIS A 123 -12.37 14.35 1.73
CA HIS A 123 -11.81 15.28 0.78
C HIS A 123 -10.31 15.04 0.56
N LEU A 124 -9.59 14.71 1.65
CA LEU A 124 -8.13 14.51 1.61
C LEU A 124 -7.74 13.19 0.94
N LEU A 125 -8.54 12.14 1.13
CA LEU A 125 -8.18 10.79 0.69
C LEU A 125 -9.25 10.21 -0.25
N PRO A 126 -8.84 9.55 -1.36
CA PRO A 126 -9.74 8.86 -2.27
C PRO A 126 -10.20 7.52 -1.68
N ILE A 127 -11.09 7.56 -0.68
CA ILE A 127 -11.59 6.38 0.01
C ILE A 127 -12.75 5.78 -0.79
N PRO A 128 -12.64 4.55 -1.33
CA PRO A 128 -13.68 3.93 -2.14
C PRO A 128 -14.83 3.36 -1.29
N VAL A 129 -16.02 3.28 -1.90
CA VAL A 129 -17.13 2.44 -1.44
C VAL A 129 -17.16 1.18 -2.29
N HIS A 130 -17.07 0.02 -1.68
CA HIS A 130 -16.93 -1.26 -2.38
C HIS A 130 -18.27 -1.91 -2.72
N ASN A 131 -19.25 -1.83 -1.83
CA ASN A 131 -20.56 -2.47 -1.98
C ASN A 131 -21.70 -1.49 -1.70
N GLU A 132 -22.83 -1.73 -2.33
CA GLU A 132 -24.06 -0.93 -2.14
C GLU A 132 -24.64 -1.00 -0.73
N HIS A 133 -24.31 -2.07 0.02
CA HIS A 133 -24.71 -2.27 1.41
C HIS A 133 -23.72 -1.73 2.44
N ASP A 134 -22.62 -1.14 1.99
CA ASP A 134 -21.68 -0.48 2.90
C ASP A 134 -22.30 0.81 3.45
N ASN A 135 -22.20 1.02 4.76
CA ASN A 135 -22.72 2.23 5.42
C ASN A 135 -21.91 3.50 5.12
N GLY A 136 -20.94 3.43 4.20
CA GLY A 136 -20.12 4.56 3.81
C GLY A 136 -18.70 4.15 3.43
N LYS A 137 -17.81 5.11 3.50
CA LYS A 137 -16.39 4.92 3.17
C LYS A 137 -15.64 4.35 4.37
N TYR A 138 -14.78 3.34 4.16
CA TYR A 138 -14.01 2.67 5.20
C TYR A 138 -12.51 2.69 4.92
N ILE A 139 -11.72 2.88 5.99
CA ILE A 139 -10.29 2.58 6.03
C ILE A 139 -10.13 1.40 7.01
N THR A 140 -10.15 0.17 6.50
CA THR A 140 -10.22 -1.04 7.33
C THR A 140 -8.88 -1.53 7.85
N ALA A 141 -7.79 -1.22 7.17
CA ALA A 141 -6.43 -1.64 7.53
C ALA A 141 -5.50 -0.43 7.77
N GLY A 142 -6.06 0.65 8.29
CA GLY A 142 -5.29 1.85 8.63
C GLY A 142 -4.40 1.60 9.84
N LEU A 143 -3.11 1.94 9.73
CA LEU A 143 -2.19 2.02 10.85
C LEU A 143 -2.16 3.48 11.32
N VAL A 144 -2.69 3.74 12.51
CA VAL A 144 -2.67 5.07 13.11
C VAL A 144 -1.48 5.17 14.05
N ILE A 145 -0.56 6.10 13.75
CA ILE A 145 0.59 6.41 14.61
C ILE A 145 0.30 7.74 15.27
N ALA A 146 0.19 7.73 16.59
CA ALA A 146 -0.04 8.92 17.39
C ALA A 146 0.98 9.01 18.53
N ARG A 147 1.24 10.22 18.98
CA ARG A 147 2.10 10.52 20.15
C ARG A 147 1.24 11.25 21.19
N ASN A 148 1.35 10.82 22.44
CA ASN A 148 0.83 11.54 23.60
C ASN A 148 1.74 12.71 23.95
#